data_c0b2d46ae9c8bc9beddb3428f57febdb
#
_entry.id   c0b2d46ae9c8bc9beddb3428f57febdb
#
_cell.length_a   1.000
_cell.length_b   1.000
_cell.length_c   1.000
_cell.angle_alpha   90.00
_cell.angle_beta   90.00
_cell.angle_gamma   90.00
#
_symmetry.space_group_name_H-M   'P 1'
#
loop_
_entity.id
_entity.type
_entity.pdbx_description
1 polymer ?
#
loop_
_entity_poly.entity_id
_entity_poly.type
_entity_poly.pdbx_seq_one_letter_code
_entity_poly.pdbx_strand_id
1 'polypeptide(L)'
;FAWIEGLRQCNALATALPDTRQVCVMDREADFFELFDEPRQSGRVELLVRAKHDRATREELNLFELVRQSPVRSQLRINVPRQSARAKKSKQKARDGHPQRDAHVNLRYREVELRPRSRYPGQEGLRLGIVHVQEPSPPAGAERIEWFLITTCEITTPEQAQECLRWYCLRWRIEDWHRVLKS
;
A
#
# COMPACT_ATOMS: atom_id res chain seq x y z
N PHE A 1 11.64 12.56 -8.67
CA PHE A 1 10.52 11.76 -9.18
C PHE A 1 10.89 10.34 -9.63
N ALA A 2 11.84 9.67 -8.94
CA ALA A 2 12.30 8.32 -9.29
C ALA A 2 11.15 7.27 -9.36
N TRP A 3 10.10 7.42 -8.55
CA TRP A 3 8.94 6.51 -8.57
C TRP A 3 8.12 6.59 -9.85
N ILE A 4 7.88 7.82 -10.37
CA ILE A 4 7.16 8.00 -11.64
C ILE A 4 7.99 7.44 -12.80
N GLU A 5 9.29 7.69 -12.80
CA GLU A 5 10.18 7.15 -13.83
C GLU A 5 10.21 5.62 -13.81
N GLY A 6 10.31 5.02 -12.61
CA GLY A 6 10.21 3.57 -12.45
C GLY A 6 8.87 3.01 -12.96
N LEU A 7 7.76 3.69 -12.69
CA LEU A 7 6.45 3.28 -13.20
C LEU A 7 6.39 3.35 -14.73
N ARG A 8 6.94 4.41 -15.33
CA ARG A 8 7.02 4.54 -16.81
C ARG A 8 7.84 3.42 -17.44
N GLN A 9 8.96 3.05 -16.82
CA GLN A 9 9.76 1.89 -17.27
C GLN A 9 8.98 0.58 -17.15
N CYS A 10 8.22 0.37 -16.06
CA CYS A 10 7.34 -0.79 -15.93
C CYS A 10 6.24 -0.80 -17.02
N ASN A 11 5.64 0.34 -17.34
CA ASN A 11 4.66 0.44 -18.42
C ASN A 11 5.26 0.10 -19.80
N ALA A 12 6.51 0.50 -20.06
CA ALA A 12 7.22 0.13 -21.28
C ALA A 12 7.43 -1.39 -21.38
N LEU A 13 7.83 -2.03 -20.27
CA LEU A 13 7.97 -3.50 -20.20
C LEU A 13 6.62 -4.21 -20.34
N ALA A 14 5.54 -3.67 -19.78
CA ALA A 14 4.21 -4.24 -19.88
C ALA A 14 3.72 -4.32 -21.33
N THR A 15 4.21 -3.46 -22.21
CA THR A 15 3.90 -3.51 -23.63
C THR A 15 4.43 -4.77 -24.30
N ALA A 16 5.56 -5.31 -23.83
CA ALA A 16 6.14 -6.56 -24.32
C ALA A 16 5.47 -7.83 -23.74
N LEU A 17 4.65 -7.68 -22.70
CA LEU A 17 3.98 -8.78 -22.01
C LEU A 17 2.46 -8.53 -21.91
N PRO A 18 1.74 -8.49 -23.04
CA PRO A 18 0.33 -8.04 -23.10
C PRO A 18 -0.63 -8.93 -22.30
N ASP A 19 -0.32 -10.21 -22.16
CA ASP A 19 -1.15 -11.19 -21.46
C ASP A 19 -0.82 -11.35 -19.98
N THR A 20 0.09 -10.52 -19.45
CA THR A 20 0.53 -10.56 -18.06
C THR A 20 0.02 -9.35 -17.31
N ARG A 21 -0.78 -9.58 -16.27
CA ARG A 21 -1.15 -8.52 -15.32
C ARG A 21 0.08 -8.07 -14.53
N GLN A 22 0.35 -6.78 -14.53
CA GLN A 22 1.49 -6.20 -13.83
C GLN A 22 1.03 -5.21 -12.77
N VAL A 23 1.53 -5.38 -11.55
CA VAL A 23 1.22 -4.52 -10.41
C VAL A 23 2.51 -4.02 -9.78
N CYS A 24 2.71 -2.71 -9.74
CA CYS A 24 3.82 -2.09 -9.00
C CYS A 24 3.46 -1.95 -7.53
N VAL A 25 4.15 -2.70 -6.67
CA VAL A 25 3.95 -2.67 -5.22
C VAL A 25 4.99 -1.78 -4.56
N MET A 26 4.56 -0.71 -3.91
CA MET A 26 5.44 0.33 -3.37
C MET A 26 5.16 0.62 -1.89
N ASP A 27 6.15 1.18 -1.20
CA ASP A 27 6.02 1.57 0.20
C ASP A 27 5.46 2.99 0.38
N ARG A 28 5.50 3.49 1.62
CA ARG A 28 4.96 4.79 2.02
C ARG A 28 5.63 5.99 1.35
N GLU A 29 6.83 5.84 0.79
CA GLU A 29 7.55 6.95 0.16
C GLU A 29 6.96 7.25 -1.23
N ALA A 30 6.28 6.28 -1.83
CA ALA A 30 5.57 6.42 -3.09
C ALA A 30 4.16 7.01 -2.94
N ASP A 31 3.73 7.37 -1.72
CA ASP A 31 2.39 7.87 -1.46
C ASP A 31 2.24 9.36 -1.77
N PHE A 32 2.16 9.71 -3.05
CA PHE A 32 1.88 11.06 -3.53
C PHE A 32 0.88 11.05 -4.69
N PHE A 33 0.10 12.12 -4.81
CA PHE A 33 -1.06 12.19 -5.70
C PHE A 33 -0.70 11.98 -7.17
N GLU A 34 0.39 12.58 -7.61
CA GLU A 34 0.85 12.56 -9.01
C GLU A 34 1.21 11.14 -9.48
N LEU A 35 1.64 10.25 -8.57
CA LEU A 35 1.90 8.85 -8.91
C LEU A 35 0.61 8.09 -9.26
N PHE A 36 -0.47 8.34 -8.53
CA PHE A 36 -1.76 7.69 -8.80
C PHE A 36 -2.47 8.28 -10.03
N ASP A 37 -2.13 9.49 -10.43
CA ASP A 37 -2.66 10.13 -11.63
C ASP A 37 -1.97 9.63 -12.92
N GLU A 38 -0.71 9.20 -12.83
CA GLU A 38 0.07 8.71 -13.97
C GLU A 38 -0.60 7.54 -14.75
N PRO A 39 -1.20 6.51 -14.11
CA PRO A 39 -1.88 5.42 -14.82
C PRO A 39 -3.07 5.85 -15.67
N ARG A 40 -3.71 6.99 -15.39
CA ARG A 40 -4.75 7.55 -16.26
C ARG A 40 -4.24 7.89 -17.65
N GLN A 41 -2.95 8.21 -17.75
CA GLN A 41 -2.32 8.64 -18.98
C GLN A 41 -1.71 7.48 -19.78
N SER A 42 -1.29 6.39 -19.10
CA SER A 42 -0.53 5.30 -19.73
C SER A 42 -0.91 3.88 -19.34
N GLY A 43 -1.81 3.69 -18.52
CA GLY A 43 -2.69 2.66 -17.97
C GLY A 43 -2.48 1.15 -18.13
N ARG A 44 -1.27 0.59 -18.33
CA ARG A 44 -1.08 -0.88 -18.38
C ARG A 44 -0.65 -1.50 -17.05
N VAL A 45 0.07 -0.74 -16.21
CA VAL A 45 0.57 -1.22 -14.92
C VAL A 45 -0.29 -0.66 -13.81
N GLU A 46 -0.80 -1.54 -12.97
CA GLU A 46 -1.57 -1.16 -11.79
C GLU A 46 -0.64 -0.82 -10.64
N LEU A 47 -1.15 -0.04 -9.68
CA LEU A 47 -0.41 0.40 -8.50
C LEU A 47 -0.98 -0.20 -7.23
N LEU A 48 -0.11 -0.54 -6.30
CA LEU A 48 -0.45 -0.88 -4.93
C LEU A 48 0.55 -0.20 -4.00
N VAL A 49 0.12 0.82 -3.27
CA VAL A 49 0.97 1.68 -2.45
C VAL A 49 0.47 1.72 -1.03
N ARG A 50 1.38 1.59 -0.04
CA ARG A 50 1.00 1.82 1.35
C ARG A 50 0.81 3.31 1.61
N ALA A 51 -0.35 3.70 2.11
CA ALA A 51 -0.65 5.08 2.45
C ALA A 51 0.22 5.59 3.60
N LYS A 52 0.66 6.83 3.48
CA LYS A 52 1.35 7.61 4.50
C LYS A 52 0.49 8.77 4.98
N HIS A 53 -0.29 9.34 4.07
CA HIS A 53 -1.05 10.54 4.28
C HIS A 53 -2.55 10.24 4.35
N ASP A 54 -3.20 10.78 5.39
CA ASP A 54 -4.65 10.81 5.47
C ASP A 54 -5.17 11.94 4.55
N ARG A 55 -5.89 11.57 3.51
CA ARG A 55 -6.31 12.48 2.45
C ARG A 55 -7.79 12.80 2.56
N ALA A 56 -8.14 14.04 2.15
CA ALA A 56 -9.52 14.42 1.96
C ALA A 56 -10.17 13.61 0.83
N THR A 57 -11.37 13.12 1.09
CA THR A 57 -12.19 12.42 0.11
C THR A 57 -13.34 13.31 -0.37
N ARG A 58 -14.09 12.88 -1.37
CA ARG A 58 -15.34 13.55 -1.74
C ARG A 58 -16.42 13.47 -0.67
N GLU A 59 -16.34 12.45 0.19
CA GLU A 59 -17.17 12.31 1.36
C GLU A 59 -16.68 13.29 2.46
N GLU A 60 -17.46 13.50 3.51
CA GLU A 60 -17.08 14.47 4.56
C GLU A 60 -15.92 14.01 5.43
N LEU A 61 -15.59 12.71 5.40
CA LEU A 61 -14.52 12.10 6.19
C LEU A 61 -13.21 12.04 5.40
N ASN A 62 -12.10 12.06 6.13
CA ASN A 62 -10.79 11.72 5.55
C ASN A 62 -10.69 10.22 5.27
N LEU A 63 -9.75 9.86 4.40
CA LEU A 63 -9.54 8.51 3.89
C LEU A 63 -9.48 7.43 4.98
N PHE A 64 -8.67 7.64 6.02
CA PHE A 64 -8.44 6.61 7.04
C PHE A 64 -9.69 6.37 7.89
N GLU A 65 -10.35 7.43 8.29
CA GLU A 65 -11.59 7.33 9.06
C GLU A 65 -12.71 6.70 8.24
N LEU A 66 -12.87 7.16 7.01
CA LEU A 66 -13.86 6.65 6.07
C LEU A 66 -13.75 5.12 5.89
N VAL A 67 -12.54 4.62 5.73
CA VAL A 67 -12.32 3.18 5.50
C VAL A 67 -12.42 2.37 6.79
N ARG A 68 -12.04 2.94 7.95
CA ARG A 68 -12.25 2.29 9.25
C ARG A 68 -13.71 2.03 9.56
N GLN A 69 -14.62 2.89 9.10
CA GLN A 69 -16.07 2.73 9.26
C GLN A 69 -16.66 1.66 8.34
N SER A 70 -15.93 1.20 7.34
CA SER A 70 -16.39 0.12 6.47
C SER A 70 -16.46 -1.20 7.25
N PRO A 71 -17.42 -2.10 6.92
CA PRO A 71 -17.52 -3.39 7.59
C PRO A 71 -16.27 -4.25 7.35
N VAL A 72 -15.92 -5.08 8.34
CA VAL A 72 -14.92 -6.15 8.14
C VAL A 72 -15.49 -7.15 7.14
N ARG A 73 -14.78 -7.37 6.06
CA ARG A 73 -15.18 -8.26 4.96
C ARG A 73 -14.47 -9.61 4.97
N SER A 74 -13.31 -9.67 5.63
CA SER A 74 -12.50 -10.88 5.70
C SER A 74 -11.57 -10.84 6.90
N GLN A 75 -11.19 -12.01 7.38
CA GLN A 75 -10.17 -12.19 8.42
C GLN A 75 -9.15 -13.22 7.92
N LEU A 76 -7.87 -12.93 8.12
CA LEU A 76 -6.82 -13.87 7.74
C LEU A 76 -5.60 -13.75 8.65
N ARG A 77 -4.75 -14.77 8.54
CA ARG A 77 -3.45 -14.81 9.18
C ARG A 77 -2.36 -14.43 8.19
N ILE A 78 -1.50 -13.51 8.58
CA ILE A 78 -0.32 -13.12 7.80
C ILE A 78 0.94 -13.41 8.60
N ASN A 79 2.01 -13.77 7.91
CA ASN A 79 3.32 -13.92 8.52
C ASN A 79 4.05 -12.56 8.48
N VAL A 80 4.40 -12.06 9.66
CA VAL A 80 5.19 -10.84 9.84
C VAL A 80 6.66 -11.25 9.99
N PRO A 81 7.54 -10.89 9.07
CA PRO A 81 8.93 -11.31 9.14
C PRO A 81 9.65 -10.67 10.33
N ARG A 82 10.72 -11.33 10.75
CA ARG A 82 11.62 -10.80 11.79
C ARG A 82 12.11 -9.40 11.40
N GLN A 83 12.05 -8.49 12.34
CA GLN A 83 12.63 -7.16 12.20
C GLN A 83 13.84 -7.02 13.11
N SER A 84 14.99 -6.68 12.54
CA SER A 84 16.20 -6.41 13.34
C SER A 84 16.08 -5.06 14.06
N ALA A 85 16.63 -5.00 15.26
CA ALA A 85 16.79 -3.74 15.98
C ALA A 85 17.64 -2.77 15.14
N ARG A 86 17.34 -1.48 15.22
CA ARG A 86 18.09 -0.43 14.55
C ARG A 86 18.39 0.70 15.52
N ALA A 87 19.69 0.97 15.70
CA ALA A 87 20.13 2.12 16.48
C ALA A 87 19.68 3.46 15.85
N LYS A 88 19.53 4.48 16.68
CA LYS A 88 19.22 5.84 16.23
C LYS A 88 20.36 6.37 15.34
N LYS A 89 20.01 6.79 14.12
CA LYS A 89 20.90 7.57 13.23
C LYS A 89 20.30 8.96 13.03
N SER A 90 21.12 9.96 12.64
CA SER A 90 20.76 11.40 12.63
C SER A 90 19.37 11.76 12.08
N LYS A 91 18.85 10.98 11.12
CA LYS A 91 17.51 11.20 10.50
C LYS A 91 16.51 10.06 10.74
N GLN A 92 16.87 9.05 11.57
CA GLN A 92 16.04 7.87 11.77
C GLN A 92 15.91 7.57 13.27
N LYS A 93 14.67 7.33 13.72
CA LYS A 93 14.41 6.90 15.11
C LYS A 93 14.99 5.49 15.35
N ALA A 94 15.44 5.23 16.58
CA ALA A 94 15.72 3.88 17.04
C ALA A 94 14.46 3.01 16.87
N ARG A 95 14.64 1.73 16.60
CA ARG A 95 13.57 0.75 16.53
C ARG A 95 14.03 -0.53 17.21
N ASP A 96 13.23 -1.05 18.10
CA ASP A 96 13.46 -2.36 18.71
C ASP A 96 13.27 -3.46 17.66
N GLY A 97 14.02 -4.53 17.81
CA GLY A 97 13.85 -5.73 16.98
C GLY A 97 12.65 -6.53 17.44
N HIS A 98 11.96 -7.16 16.50
CA HIS A 98 10.85 -8.06 16.81
C HIS A 98 11.10 -9.42 16.15
N PRO A 99 10.78 -10.54 16.83
CA PRO A 99 10.84 -11.86 16.23
C PRO A 99 9.79 -11.97 15.11
N GLN A 100 9.99 -12.95 14.23
CA GLN A 100 8.94 -13.36 13.29
C GLN A 100 7.71 -13.79 14.06
N ARG A 101 6.53 -13.42 13.59
CA ARG A 101 5.25 -13.82 14.19
C ARG A 101 4.14 -13.93 13.17
N ASP A 102 3.12 -14.69 13.52
CA ASP A 102 1.86 -14.63 12.81
C ASP A 102 0.94 -13.55 13.42
N ALA A 103 0.22 -12.84 12.58
CA ALA A 103 -0.74 -11.85 12.99
C ALA A 103 -2.11 -12.16 12.39
N HIS A 104 -3.15 -12.12 13.21
CA HIS A 104 -4.53 -12.18 12.75
C HIS A 104 -5.00 -10.78 12.42
N VAL A 105 -5.43 -10.58 11.18
CA VAL A 105 -5.83 -9.27 10.68
C VAL A 105 -7.24 -9.27 10.12
N ASN A 106 -7.94 -8.16 10.36
CA ASN A 106 -9.20 -7.82 9.73
C ASN A 106 -8.94 -7.06 8.46
N LEU A 107 -9.68 -7.38 7.40
CA LEU A 107 -9.68 -6.67 6.13
C LEU A 107 -10.99 -5.93 5.93
N ARG A 108 -10.86 -4.65 5.56
CA ARG A 108 -11.93 -3.82 5.04
C ARG A 108 -11.50 -3.30 3.68
N TYR A 109 -12.42 -3.06 2.79
CA TYR A 109 -12.13 -2.43 1.51
C TYR A 109 -13.31 -1.59 1.05
N ARG A 110 -13.01 -0.56 0.27
CA ARG A 110 -13.98 0.23 -0.47
C ARG A 110 -13.28 1.03 -1.58
N GLU A 111 -14.04 1.43 -2.56
CA GLU A 111 -13.64 2.45 -3.51
C GLU A 111 -13.84 3.84 -2.86
N VAL A 112 -12.88 4.73 -3.07
CA VAL A 112 -12.89 6.10 -2.55
C VAL A 112 -12.47 7.06 -3.65
N GLU A 113 -13.15 8.20 -3.74
CA GLU A 113 -12.73 9.30 -4.59
C GLU A 113 -11.96 10.33 -3.77
N LEU A 114 -10.65 10.42 -4.01
CA LEU A 114 -9.78 11.42 -3.38
C LEU A 114 -10.00 12.78 -4.01
N ARG A 115 -10.07 13.84 -3.19
CA ARG A 115 -10.09 15.21 -3.69
C ARG A 115 -8.73 15.58 -4.28
N PRO A 116 -8.70 16.33 -5.39
CA PRO A 116 -7.46 16.90 -5.89
C PRO A 116 -6.88 17.90 -4.89
N ARG A 117 -5.57 18.09 -4.95
CA ARG A 117 -4.92 19.10 -4.10
C ARG A 117 -5.35 20.49 -4.56
N SER A 118 -5.60 21.39 -3.60
CA SER A 118 -6.03 22.77 -3.87
C SER A 118 -5.08 23.57 -4.79
N ARG A 119 -3.80 23.19 -4.83
CA ARG A 119 -2.80 23.81 -5.70
C ARG A 119 -2.91 23.44 -7.20
N TYR A 120 -3.78 22.50 -7.54
CA TYR A 120 -4.06 22.07 -8.91
C TYR A 120 -5.55 22.31 -9.24
N PRO A 121 -5.98 23.58 -9.41
CA PRO A 121 -7.36 23.88 -9.75
C PRO A 121 -7.73 23.26 -11.11
N GLY A 122 -8.90 22.65 -11.19
CA GLY A 122 -9.37 21.97 -12.39
C GLY A 122 -8.92 20.51 -12.55
N GLN A 123 -8.09 19.98 -11.67
CA GLN A 123 -7.77 18.55 -11.66
C GLN A 123 -8.97 17.73 -11.14
N GLU A 124 -9.26 16.64 -11.81
CA GLU A 124 -10.31 15.70 -11.35
C GLU A 124 -9.86 14.90 -10.12
N GLY A 125 -10.83 14.47 -9.31
CA GLY A 125 -10.59 13.54 -8.21
C GLY A 125 -10.06 12.20 -8.71
N LEU A 126 -9.36 11.47 -7.85
CA LEU A 126 -8.85 10.14 -8.14
C LEU A 126 -9.74 9.07 -7.49
N ARG A 127 -10.34 8.20 -8.31
CA ARG A 127 -11.10 7.05 -7.84
C ARG A 127 -10.16 5.87 -7.70
N LEU A 128 -10.01 5.37 -6.46
CA LEU A 128 -9.02 4.37 -6.08
C LEU A 128 -9.63 3.32 -5.14
N GLY A 129 -9.18 2.09 -5.27
CA GLY A 129 -9.45 1.04 -4.30
C GLY A 129 -8.61 1.24 -3.04
N ILE A 130 -9.22 1.03 -1.87
CA ILE A 130 -8.53 1.09 -0.58
C ILE A 130 -8.74 -0.22 0.15
N VAL A 131 -7.65 -0.84 0.59
CA VAL A 131 -7.68 -2.02 1.46
C VAL A 131 -7.10 -1.63 2.81
N HIS A 132 -7.90 -1.72 3.87
CA HIS A 132 -7.48 -1.50 5.25
C HIS A 132 -7.21 -2.82 5.94
N VAL A 133 -6.00 -2.96 6.44
CA VAL A 133 -5.50 -4.14 7.17
C VAL A 133 -5.27 -3.74 8.61
N GLN A 134 -5.98 -4.36 9.54
CA GLN A 134 -5.90 -4.04 10.95
C GLN A 134 -5.76 -5.29 11.80
N GLU A 135 -4.75 -5.32 12.66
CA GLU A 135 -4.61 -6.32 13.72
C GLU A 135 -5.42 -5.87 14.95
N PRO A 136 -6.54 -6.53 15.28
CA PRO A 136 -7.39 -6.09 16.40
C PRO A 136 -6.71 -6.28 17.75
N SER A 137 -5.96 -7.37 17.93
CA SER A 137 -5.38 -7.79 19.21
C SER A 137 -3.91 -8.18 19.03
N PRO A 138 -2.99 -7.20 18.96
CA PRO A 138 -1.56 -7.50 18.88
C PRO A 138 -1.07 -8.12 20.21
N PRO A 139 -0.04 -8.97 20.18
CA PRO A 139 0.63 -9.44 21.39
C PRO A 139 1.21 -8.29 22.22
N ALA A 140 1.33 -8.47 23.53
CA ALA A 140 1.94 -7.48 24.41
C ALA A 140 3.37 -7.11 23.93
N GLY A 141 3.66 -5.82 23.85
CA GLY A 141 4.93 -5.30 23.35
C GLY A 141 5.13 -5.33 21.82
N ALA A 142 4.18 -5.88 21.06
CA ALA A 142 4.25 -5.83 19.60
C ALA A 142 3.58 -4.57 19.05
N GLU A 143 4.20 -3.95 18.05
CA GLU A 143 3.57 -2.86 17.30
C GLU A 143 2.36 -3.42 16.54
N ARG A 144 1.20 -2.76 16.70
CA ARG A 144 -0.04 -3.11 16.00
C ARG A 144 0.14 -2.92 14.50
N ILE A 145 -0.30 -3.89 13.73
CA ILE A 145 -0.42 -3.74 12.29
C ILE A 145 -1.67 -2.91 11.99
N GLU A 146 -1.46 -1.77 11.35
CA GLU A 146 -2.51 -0.99 10.70
C GLU A 146 -1.97 -0.41 9.40
N TRP A 147 -2.46 -0.93 8.28
CA TRP A 147 -2.05 -0.49 6.95
C TRP A 147 -3.27 -0.07 6.14
N PHE A 148 -3.09 1.02 5.41
CA PHE A 148 -4.00 1.44 4.37
C PHE A 148 -3.25 1.28 3.05
N LEU A 149 -3.74 0.38 2.21
CA LEU A 149 -3.18 0.11 0.89
C LEU A 149 -4.06 0.79 -0.15
N ILE A 150 -3.49 1.71 -0.91
CA ILE A 150 -4.14 2.44 -2.00
C ILE A 150 -3.78 1.74 -3.29
N THR A 151 -4.77 1.46 -4.14
CA THR A 151 -4.54 0.74 -5.38
C THR A 151 -5.39 1.29 -6.53
N THR A 152 -4.86 1.18 -7.74
CA THR A 152 -5.62 1.38 -8.99
C THR A 152 -6.35 0.13 -9.43
N CYS A 153 -6.05 -1.03 -8.82
CA CYS A 153 -6.79 -2.27 -9.05
C CYS A 153 -8.25 -2.12 -8.62
N GLU A 154 -9.15 -2.70 -9.37
CA GLU A 154 -10.55 -2.82 -8.96
C GLU A 154 -10.67 -3.77 -7.76
N ILE A 155 -11.35 -3.31 -6.69
CA ILE A 155 -11.57 -4.10 -5.48
C ILE A 155 -13.06 -4.14 -5.18
N THR A 156 -13.71 -5.16 -5.66
CA THR A 156 -15.15 -5.41 -5.46
C THR A 156 -15.43 -6.63 -4.58
N THR A 157 -14.45 -7.52 -4.43
CA THR A 157 -14.60 -8.77 -3.67
C THR A 157 -13.55 -8.91 -2.55
N PRO A 158 -13.85 -9.70 -1.50
CA PRO A 158 -12.88 -10.00 -0.44
C PRO A 158 -11.60 -10.66 -0.98
N GLU A 159 -11.70 -11.50 -2.01
CA GLU A 159 -10.58 -12.23 -2.63
C GLU A 159 -9.60 -11.24 -3.28
N GLN A 160 -10.08 -10.23 -3.98
CA GLN A 160 -9.26 -9.18 -4.57
C GLN A 160 -8.53 -8.36 -3.50
N ALA A 161 -9.21 -8.03 -2.39
CA ALA A 161 -8.59 -7.36 -1.25
C ALA A 161 -7.50 -8.23 -0.59
N GLN A 162 -7.74 -9.54 -0.44
CA GLN A 162 -6.76 -10.50 0.08
C GLN A 162 -5.55 -10.63 -0.85
N GLU A 163 -5.78 -10.59 -2.16
CA GLU A 163 -4.72 -10.64 -3.16
C GLU A 163 -3.81 -9.39 -3.06
N CYS A 164 -4.38 -8.20 -2.94
CA CYS A 164 -3.62 -6.97 -2.70
C CYS A 164 -2.76 -7.07 -1.43
N LEU A 165 -3.31 -7.59 -0.33
CA LEU A 165 -2.53 -7.81 0.89
C LEU A 165 -1.39 -8.81 0.66
N ARG A 166 -1.66 -9.90 -0.08
CA ARG A 166 -0.66 -10.91 -0.42
C ARG A 166 0.51 -10.31 -1.20
N TRP A 167 0.21 -9.51 -2.24
CA TRP A 167 1.24 -8.79 -3.01
C TRP A 167 2.04 -7.83 -2.14
N TYR A 168 1.36 -7.07 -1.28
CA TYR A 168 2.06 -6.15 -0.37
C TYR A 168 3.01 -6.89 0.59
N CYS A 169 2.61 -8.04 1.11
CA CYS A 169 3.47 -8.88 1.96
C CYS A 169 4.68 -9.45 1.20
N LEU A 170 4.54 -9.75 -0.10
CA LEU A 170 5.66 -10.21 -0.94
C LEU A 170 6.77 -9.16 -1.09
N ARG A 171 6.45 -7.86 -0.93
CA ARG A 171 7.45 -6.78 -0.95
C ARG A 171 8.59 -7.01 0.07
N TRP A 172 8.33 -7.67 1.19
CA TRP A 172 9.37 -7.98 2.17
C TRP A 172 10.48 -8.90 1.63
N ARG A 173 10.19 -9.72 0.62
CA ARG A 173 11.20 -10.58 -0.02
C ARG A 173 12.32 -9.79 -0.71
N ILE A 174 12.05 -8.57 -1.16
CA ILE A 174 13.07 -7.67 -1.70
C ILE A 174 14.10 -7.30 -0.63
N GLU A 175 13.66 -7.09 0.61
CA GLU A 175 14.57 -6.79 1.73
C GLU A 175 15.50 -7.97 2.04
N ASP A 176 14.98 -9.20 1.96
CA ASP A 176 15.77 -10.42 2.13
C ASP A 176 16.77 -10.61 0.97
N TRP A 177 16.33 -10.38 -0.26
CA TRP A 177 17.19 -10.44 -1.44
C TRP A 177 18.35 -9.42 -1.37
N HIS A 178 18.06 -8.17 -1.00
CA HIS A 178 19.11 -7.17 -0.78
C HIS A 178 20.07 -7.53 0.36
N ARG A 179 19.61 -8.25 1.38
CA ARG A 179 20.45 -8.71 2.47
C ARG A 179 21.45 -9.74 1.96
N VAL A 180 20.99 -10.69 1.16
CA VAL A 180 21.85 -11.73 0.57
C VAL A 180 22.89 -11.14 -0.39
N LEU A 181 22.52 -10.14 -1.19
CA LEU A 181 23.44 -9.50 -2.13
C LEU A 181 24.51 -8.61 -1.48
N LYS A 182 24.30 -8.17 -0.23
CA LYS A 182 25.21 -7.31 0.51
C LYS A 182 26.09 -8.06 1.52
N SER A 183 25.87 -9.37 1.66
CA SER A 183 26.70 -10.27 2.47
C SER A 183 27.84 -10.86 1.62
#